data_cea323474cedc1e3a3b5dec770a7dada
#
_entry.id   cea323474cedc1e3a3b5dec770a7dada
#
_cell.length_a   1.000
_cell.length_b   1.000
_cell.length_c   1.000
_cell.angle_alpha   90.00
_cell.angle_beta   90.00
_cell.angle_gamma   90.00
#
_symmetry.space_group_name_H-M   'P 1'
#
loop_
_entity.id
_entity.type
_entity.pdbx_description
1 polymer ?
#
loop_
_entity_poly.entity_id
_entity_poly.type
_entity_poly.pdbx_seq_one_letter_code
_entity_poly.pdbx_strand_id
1 'polypeptide(L)'
;ACLGILRQVIWSTELAHQLLALAIFLLCIEQANMANQDLQKVVDAKQQVKDARLNYFQIITIVTILIELIGFYLASIWLGWGSIVILIGLIWFNLFATIKINSPSQNIIQTWKITERLPVLIADIVGLILIILWILKIGDFGISLGLFAMTMLYCSIKLFLFFNSLIYVGEV
;
A
#
# COMPACT_ATOMS: atom_id res chain seq x y z
N ALA A 1 1.66 4.99 14.92
CA ALA A 1 0.47 4.84 14.04
C ALA A 1 -0.15 3.47 14.19
N CYS A 2 0.50 2.36 13.84
CA CYS A 2 -0.09 1.00 13.86
C CYS A 2 -0.74 0.62 15.20
N LEU A 3 -0.09 0.90 16.35
CA LEU A 3 -0.67 0.65 17.68
C LEU A 3 -1.93 1.49 17.94
N GLY A 4 -1.99 2.72 17.42
CA GLY A 4 -3.17 3.57 17.55
C GLY A 4 -4.35 3.04 16.73
N ILE A 5 -4.08 2.52 15.51
CA ILE A 5 -5.11 1.88 14.68
C ILE A 5 -5.60 0.58 15.35
N LEU A 6 -4.67 -0.24 15.87
CA LEU A 6 -5.02 -1.48 16.58
C LEU A 6 -5.87 -1.19 17.82
N ARG A 7 -5.60 -0.08 18.53
CA ARG A 7 -6.45 0.38 19.62
C ARG A 7 -7.89 0.62 19.17
N GLN A 8 -8.10 1.21 17.99
CA GLN A 8 -9.45 1.42 17.44
C GLN A 8 -10.17 0.10 17.14
N VAL A 9 -9.43 -0.96 16.71
CA VAL A 9 -10.02 -2.29 16.56
C VAL A 9 -10.54 -2.84 17.87
N ILE A 10 -9.80 -2.65 18.96
CA ILE A 10 -10.13 -3.26 20.27
C ILE A 10 -11.22 -2.47 20.99
N TRP A 11 -11.21 -1.13 20.90
CA TRP A 11 -12.03 -0.26 21.75
C TRP A 11 -13.28 0.28 21.07
N SER A 12 -13.42 0.12 19.76
CA SER A 12 -14.66 0.46 19.07
C SER A 12 -15.74 -0.55 19.39
N THR A 13 -16.97 -0.07 19.59
CA THR A 13 -18.16 -0.90 19.77
C THR A 13 -18.84 -1.21 18.44
N GLU A 14 -18.54 -0.47 17.39
CA GLU A 14 -19.13 -0.64 16.06
C GLU A 14 -18.31 -1.61 15.22
N LEU A 15 -18.92 -2.72 14.81
CA LEU A 15 -18.24 -3.74 13.99
C LEU A 15 -17.74 -3.19 12.64
N ALA A 16 -18.48 -2.28 12.02
CA ALA A 16 -18.07 -1.60 10.80
C ALA A 16 -16.73 -0.85 11.00
N HIS A 17 -16.62 -0.13 12.11
CA HIS A 17 -15.39 0.60 12.46
C HIS A 17 -14.23 -0.37 12.73
N GLN A 18 -14.46 -1.46 13.46
CA GLN A 18 -13.44 -2.49 13.75
C GLN A 18 -12.91 -3.13 12.47
N LEU A 19 -13.79 -3.51 11.54
CA LEU A 19 -13.41 -4.13 10.27
C LEU A 19 -12.55 -3.19 9.41
N LEU A 20 -12.96 -1.92 9.30
CA LEU A 20 -12.18 -0.92 8.57
C LEU A 20 -10.83 -0.66 9.25
N ALA A 21 -10.80 -0.52 10.59
CA ALA A 21 -9.57 -0.33 11.33
C ALA A 21 -8.60 -1.51 11.14
N LEU A 22 -9.12 -2.74 11.13
CA LEU A 22 -8.30 -3.93 10.88
C LEU A 22 -7.77 -3.97 9.44
N ALA A 23 -8.57 -3.59 8.44
CA ALA A 23 -8.12 -3.47 7.06
C ALA A 23 -6.96 -2.45 6.94
N ILE A 24 -7.12 -1.27 7.53
CA ILE A 24 -6.09 -0.22 7.53
C ILE A 24 -4.84 -0.64 8.31
N PHE A 25 -4.99 -1.40 9.40
CA PHE A 25 -3.86 -1.95 10.15
C PHE A 25 -3.03 -2.93 9.30
N LEU A 26 -3.70 -3.85 8.60
CA LEU A 26 -3.02 -4.79 7.70
C LEU A 26 -2.33 -4.05 6.53
N LEU A 27 -3.00 -3.04 5.97
CA LEU A 27 -2.43 -2.19 4.94
C LEU A 27 -1.18 -1.45 5.45
N CYS A 28 -1.18 -0.95 6.70
CA CYS A 28 -0.02 -0.29 7.31
C CYS A 28 1.22 -1.21 7.35
N ILE A 29 1.03 -2.48 7.72
CA ILE A 29 2.13 -3.45 7.75
C ILE A 29 2.65 -3.71 6.33
N GLU A 30 1.75 -3.91 5.39
CA GLU A 30 2.12 -4.21 3.99
C GLU A 30 2.82 -3.03 3.33
N GLN A 31 2.32 -1.81 3.50
CA GLN A 31 2.96 -0.61 2.95
C GLN A 31 4.35 -0.37 3.53
N ALA A 32 4.55 -0.59 4.82
CA ALA A 32 5.87 -0.49 5.44
C ALA A 32 6.86 -1.51 4.82
N ASN A 33 6.39 -2.73 4.55
CA ASN A 33 7.20 -3.76 3.90
C ASN A 33 7.53 -3.39 2.45
N MET A 34 6.55 -2.94 1.68
CA MET A 34 6.75 -2.50 0.27
C MET A 34 7.70 -1.32 0.18
N ALA A 35 7.53 -0.31 1.04
CA ALA A 35 8.40 0.86 1.10
C ALA A 35 9.86 0.47 1.35
N ASN A 36 10.10 -0.44 2.30
CA ASN A 36 11.44 -0.94 2.58
C ASN A 36 12.05 -1.67 1.37
N GLN A 37 11.26 -2.54 0.73
CA GLN A 37 11.71 -3.27 -0.47
C GLN A 37 12.05 -2.33 -1.63
N ASP A 38 11.21 -1.32 -1.88
CA ASP A 38 11.44 -0.38 -2.99
C ASP A 38 12.66 0.51 -2.74
N LEU A 39 12.89 0.94 -1.49
CA LEU A 39 14.10 1.68 -1.14
C LEU A 39 15.35 0.81 -1.30
N GLN A 40 15.32 -0.47 -0.90
CA GLN A 40 16.43 -1.41 -1.09
C GLN A 40 16.72 -1.62 -2.57
N LYS A 41 15.69 -1.89 -3.39
CA LYS A 41 15.87 -2.02 -4.85
C LYS A 41 16.51 -0.80 -5.49
N VAL A 42 16.14 0.42 -5.03
CA VAL A 42 16.79 1.66 -5.52
C VAL A 42 18.27 1.69 -5.15
N VAL A 43 18.61 1.34 -3.92
CA VAL A 43 20.02 1.32 -3.46
C VAL A 43 20.84 0.34 -4.29
N ASP A 44 20.32 -0.89 -4.45
CA ASP A 44 21.00 -1.94 -5.23
C ASP A 44 21.15 -1.56 -6.71
N ALA A 45 20.11 -0.97 -7.31
CA ALA A 45 20.15 -0.51 -8.68
C ALA A 45 21.16 0.62 -8.89
N LYS A 46 21.30 1.55 -7.94
CA LYS A 46 22.28 2.64 -7.99
C LYS A 46 23.74 2.16 -7.93
N GLN A 47 24.00 1.00 -7.32
CA GLN A 47 25.34 0.40 -7.32
C GLN A 47 25.69 -0.20 -8.69
N GLN A 48 24.69 -0.60 -9.47
CA GLN A 48 24.88 -1.28 -10.75
C GLN A 48 24.79 -0.33 -11.96
N VAL A 49 23.92 0.69 -11.88
CA VAL A 49 23.63 1.60 -13.00
C VAL A 49 23.55 3.05 -12.53
N LYS A 50 24.24 3.96 -13.26
CA LYS A 50 24.11 5.40 -13.05
C LYS A 50 23.02 5.97 -13.94
N ASP A 51 21.77 5.99 -13.45
CA ASP A 51 20.61 6.53 -14.17
C ASP A 51 19.87 7.56 -13.30
N ALA A 52 19.68 8.76 -13.85
CA ALA A 52 18.99 9.87 -13.15
C ALA A 52 17.54 9.51 -12.78
N ARG A 53 16.88 8.60 -13.51
CA ARG A 53 15.51 8.15 -13.22
C ARG A 53 15.41 7.46 -11.87
N LEU A 54 16.49 6.83 -11.37
CA LEU A 54 16.52 6.22 -10.04
C LEU A 54 16.39 7.27 -8.92
N ASN A 55 17.00 8.45 -9.10
CA ASN A 55 16.86 9.54 -8.14
C ASN A 55 15.42 10.08 -8.11
N TYR A 56 14.81 10.23 -9.28
CA TYR A 56 13.41 10.65 -9.37
C TYR A 56 12.48 9.63 -8.70
N PHE A 57 12.63 8.34 -9.01
CA PHE A 57 11.85 7.28 -8.39
C PHE A 57 12.04 7.25 -6.87
N GLN A 58 13.29 7.42 -6.37
CA GLN A 58 13.57 7.50 -4.94
C GLN A 58 12.81 8.66 -4.28
N ILE A 59 12.81 9.85 -4.90
CA ILE A 59 12.09 11.01 -4.38
C ILE A 59 10.59 10.72 -4.30
N ILE A 60 10.00 10.16 -5.38
CA ILE A 60 8.58 9.80 -5.39
C ILE A 60 8.27 8.79 -4.27
N THR A 61 9.10 7.76 -4.11
CA THR A 61 8.93 6.76 -3.04
C THR A 61 8.99 7.42 -1.66
N ILE A 62 9.97 8.29 -1.40
CA ILE A 62 10.10 8.98 -0.10
C ILE A 62 8.89 9.88 0.15
N VAL A 63 8.44 10.67 -0.84
CA VAL A 63 7.26 11.52 -0.72
C VAL A 63 6.01 10.69 -0.41
N THR A 64 5.84 9.55 -1.09
CA THR A 64 4.73 8.62 -0.83
C THR A 64 4.78 8.11 0.61
N ILE A 65 5.94 7.65 1.08
CA ILE A 65 6.13 7.20 2.47
C ILE A 65 5.73 8.29 3.47
N LEU A 66 6.12 9.54 3.22
CA LEU A 66 5.76 10.66 4.11
C LEU A 66 4.24 10.91 4.12
N ILE A 67 3.58 10.88 2.96
CA ILE A 67 2.11 11.03 2.88
C ILE A 67 1.43 9.88 3.63
N GLU A 68 1.87 8.64 3.42
CA GLU A 68 1.31 7.46 4.10
C GLU A 68 1.54 7.49 5.61
N LEU A 69 2.72 7.91 6.09
CA LEU A 69 2.98 8.07 7.52
C LEU A 69 2.03 9.07 8.17
N ILE A 70 1.77 10.22 7.51
CA ILE A 70 0.78 11.20 7.95
C ILE A 70 -0.61 10.55 7.93
N GLY A 71 -0.96 9.83 6.87
CA GLY A 71 -2.24 9.14 6.75
C GLY A 71 -2.45 8.10 7.85
N PHE A 72 -1.47 7.25 8.13
CA PHE A 72 -1.56 6.25 9.22
C PHE A 72 -1.60 6.91 10.61
N TYR A 73 -0.89 8.02 10.80
CA TYR A 73 -1.01 8.79 12.03
C TYR A 73 -2.42 9.35 12.19
N LEU A 74 -2.98 9.97 11.16
CA LEU A 74 -4.35 10.48 11.17
C LEU A 74 -5.37 9.35 11.36
N ALA A 75 -5.18 8.18 10.71
CA ALA A 75 -6.05 7.02 10.87
C ALA A 75 -6.07 6.50 12.30
N SER A 76 -5.00 6.67 13.06
CA SER A 76 -4.95 6.31 14.49
C SER A 76 -5.83 7.20 15.37
N ILE A 77 -6.27 8.36 14.87
CA ILE A 77 -7.13 9.32 15.58
C ILE A 77 -8.52 9.37 14.89
N TRP A 78 -8.54 9.57 13.59
CA TRP A 78 -9.71 9.71 12.74
C TRP A 78 -9.61 8.75 11.55
N LEU A 79 -10.12 7.52 11.73
CA LEU A 79 -9.93 6.42 10.81
C LEU A 79 -10.26 6.78 9.35
N GLY A 80 -11.42 7.36 9.09
CA GLY A 80 -11.86 7.70 7.73
C GLY A 80 -10.95 8.74 7.06
N TRP A 81 -10.63 9.84 7.76
CA TRP A 81 -9.75 10.89 7.20
C TRP A 81 -8.34 10.41 6.94
N GLY A 82 -7.79 9.60 7.86
CA GLY A 82 -6.48 9.00 7.65
C GLY A 82 -6.47 8.06 6.45
N SER A 83 -7.53 7.26 6.27
CA SER A 83 -7.67 6.37 5.10
C SER A 83 -7.70 7.13 3.77
N ILE A 84 -8.37 8.31 3.73
CA ILE A 84 -8.33 9.19 2.55
C ILE A 84 -6.89 9.61 2.22
N VAL A 85 -6.13 10.06 3.21
CA VAL A 85 -4.74 10.51 3.00
C VAL A 85 -3.86 9.37 2.51
N ILE A 86 -4.02 8.14 3.06
CA ILE A 86 -3.29 6.96 2.60
C ILE A 86 -3.60 6.67 1.12
N LEU A 87 -4.88 6.65 0.74
CA LEU A 87 -5.30 6.39 -0.64
C LEU A 87 -4.80 7.47 -1.61
N ILE A 88 -4.77 8.74 -1.19
CA ILE A 88 -4.14 9.82 -1.97
C ILE A 88 -2.65 9.54 -2.17
N GLY A 89 -1.94 9.04 -1.16
CA GLY A 89 -0.53 8.62 -1.28
C GLY A 89 -0.33 7.51 -2.30
N LEU A 90 -1.18 6.49 -2.30
CA LEU A 90 -1.16 5.39 -3.27
C LEU A 90 -1.45 5.86 -4.69
N ILE A 91 -2.47 6.71 -4.87
CA ILE A 91 -2.79 7.33 -6.17
C ILE A 91 -1.60 8.17 -6.65
N TRP A 92 -1.00 8.98 -5.78
CA TRP A 92 0.20 9.75 -6.07
C TRP A 92 1.32 8.86 -6.59
N PHE A 93 1.68 7.80 -5.86
CA PHE A 93 2.72 6.87 -6.28
C PHE A 93 2.41 6.27 -7.65
N ASN A 94 1.18 5.80 -7.87
CA ASN A 94 0.76 5.18 -9.12
C ASN A 94 0.76 6.17 -10.31
N LEU A 95 0.59 7.46 -10.08
CA LEU A 95 0.67 8.46 -11.14
C LEU A 95 2.12 8.84 -11.48
N PHE A 96 3.00 8.96 -10.49
CA PHE A 96 4.31 9.57 -10.66
C PHE A 96 5.48 8.58 -10.70
N ALA A 97 5.36 7.36 -10.22
CA ALA A 97 6.40 6.34 -10.34
C ALA A 97 6.51 5.85 -11.80
N THR A 98 7.45 6.37 -12.57
CA THR A 98 7.60 6.13 -14.02
C THR A 98 8.45 4.94 -14.38
N ILE A 99 9.13 4.32 -13.41
CA ILE A 99 10.01 3.18 -13.63
C ILE A 99 9.67 2.02 -12.69
N LYS A 100 9.98 0.82 -13.14
CA LYS A 100 9.98 -0.42 -12.36
C LYS A 100 11.41 -0.93 -12.27
N ILE A 101 11.85 -1.29 -11.08
CA ILE A 101 13.17 -1.85 -10.83
C ILE A 101 13.03 -3.37 -10.73
N ASN A 102 13.65 -4.10 -11.66
CA ASN A 102 13.69 -5.56 -11.68
C ASN A 102 15.05 -6.04 -11.16
N SER A 103 15.05 -6.94 -10.21
CA SER A 103 16.25 -7.58 -9.67
C SER A 103 16.12 -9.09 -9.83
N PRO A 104 17.13 -9.85 -10.22
CA PRO A 104 18.31 -9.56 -11.03
C PRO A 104 18.07 -9.85 -12.52
N SER A 105 18.08 -8.86 -13.38
CA SER A 105 17.92 -9.07 -14.83
C SER A 105 18.83 -8.13 -15.64
N GLN A 106 19.07 -8.48 -16.91
CA GLN A 106 19.85 -7.65 -17.83
C GLN A 106 19.25 -6.24 -18.02
N ASN A 107 17.95 -6.06 -17.77
CA ASN A 107 17.26 -4.77 -17.81
C ASN A 107 16.76 -4.39 -16.39
N ILE A 108 17.68 -3.85 -15.58
CA ILE A 108 17.40 -3.45 -14.20
C ILE A 108 16.30 -2.38 -14.14
N ILE A 109 16.28 -1.44 -15.08
CA ILE A 109 15.34 -0.33 -15.11
C ILE A 109 14.42 -0.47 -16.33
N GLN A 110 13.15 -0.68 -16.07
CA GLN A 110 12.11 -0.68 -17.10
C GLN A 110 11.19 0.53 -16.94
N THR A 111 10.74 1.11 -18.06
CA THR A 111 9.70 2.13 -18.02
C THR A 111 8.38 1.50 -17.63
N TRP A 112 7.75 2.02 -16.59
CA TRP A 112 6.47 1.54 -16.12
C TRP A 112 5.35 2.36 -16.76
N LYS A 113 4.65 1.77 -17.71
CA LYS A 113 3.56 2.43 -18.42
C LYS A 113 2.34 2.61 -17.51
N ILE A 114 1.64 3.72 -17.66
CA ILE A 114 0.43 4.01 -16.87
C ILE A 114 -0.67 2.96 -17.11
N THR A 115 -0.72 2.37 -18.30
CA THR A 115 -1.67 1.30 -18.63
C THR A 115 -1.47 0.03 -17.80
N GLU A 116 -0.24 -0.26 -17.39
CA GLU A 116 0.07 -1.42 -16.54
C GLU A 116 -0.36 -1.19 -15.08
N ARG A 117 -0.47 0.08 -14.67
CA ARG A 117 -0.88 0.50 -13.32
C ARG A 117 -2.36 0.85 -13.23
N LEU A 118 -3.04 0.94 -14.37
CA LEU A 118 -4.44 1.35 -14.45
C LEU A 118 -5.37 0.52 -13.53
N PRO A 119 -5.23 -0.82 -13.42
CA PRO A 119 -6.06 -1.61 -12.51
C PRO A 119 -5.88 -1.20 -11.04
N VAL A 120 -4.62 -0.95 -10.61
CA VAL A 120 -4.33 -0.52 -9.24
C VAL A 120 -4.85 0.88 -9.01
N LEU A 121 -4.63 1.80 -9.95
CA LEU A 121 -5.12 3.18 -9.87
C LEU A 121 -6.66 3.23 -9.77
N ILE A 122 -7.36 2.39 -10.55
CA ILE A 122 -8.82 2.27 -10.45
C ILE A 122 -9.22 1.74 -9.08
N ALA A 123 -8.53 0.74 -8.55
CA ALA A 123 -8.81 0.20 -7.22
C ALA A 123 -8.62 1.25 -6.12
N ASP A 124 -7.56 2.07 -6.20
CA ASP A 124 -7.30 3.15 -5.25
C ASP A 124 -8.40 4.23 -5.31
N ILE A 125 -8.84 4.61 -6.52
CA ILE A 125 -9.93 5.58 -6.70
C ILE A 125 -11.26 5.02 -6.18
N VAL A 126 -11.58 3.77 -6.47
CA VAL A 126 -12.77 3.11 -5.94
C VAL A 126 -12.70 3.03 -4.42
N GLY A 127 -11.55 2.65 -3.87
CA GLY A 127 -11.30 2.67 -2.42
C GLY A 127 -11.56 4.05 -1.81
N LEU A 128 -11.09 5.11 -2.46
CA LEU A 128 -11.30 6.49 -2.01
C LEU A 128 -12.80 6.85 -1.98
N ILE A 129 -13.55 6.49 -3.03
CA ILE A 129 -15.00 6.71 -3.08
C ILE A 129 -15.70 5.93 -1.95
N LEU A 130 -15.32 4.67 -1.75
CA LEU A 130 -15.90 3.83 -0.69
C LEU A 130 -15.63 4.40 0.71
N ILE A 131 -14.44 4.91 0.97
CA ILE A 131 -14.13 5.56 2.26
C ILE A 131 -14.95 6.84 2.45
N ILE A 132 -15.15 7.64 1.41
CA ILE A 132 -16.02 8.82 1.48
C ILE A 132 -17.46 8.41 1.82
N LEU A 133 -18.01 7.39 1.16
CA LEU A 133 -19.36 6.86 1.46
C LEU A 133 -19.43 6.33 2.88
N TRP A 134 -18.39 5.65 3.37
CA TRP A 134 -18.30 5.18 4.74
C TRP A 134 -18.34 6.33 5.76
N ILE A 135 -17.61 7.43 5.51
CA ILE A 135 -17.65 8.64 6.36
C ILE A 135 -19.06 9.23 6.39
N LEU A 136 -19.76 9.21 5.26
CA LEU A 136 -21.14 9.67 5.13
C LEU A 136 -22.17 8.69 5.72
N LYS A 137 -21.74 7.57 6.30
CA LYS A 137 -22.59 6.51 6.85
C LYS A 137 -23.53 5.86 5.83
N ILE A 138 -23.14 5.84 4.56
CA ILE A 138 -23.88 5.21 3.47
C ILE A 138 -23.36 3.78 3.30
N GLY A 139 -24.06 2.79 3.88
CA GLY A 139 -23.67 1.37 3.77
C GLY A 139 -22.36 1.02 4.47
N ASP A 140 -22.05 1.70 5.55
CA ASP A 140 -20.78 1.62 6.27
C ASP A 140 -20.34 0.20 6.63
N PHE A 141 -21.26 -0.66 7.08
CA PHE A 141 -20.96 -2.06 7.37
C PHE A 141 -20.57 -2.86 6.14
N GLY A 142 -21.34 -2.76 5.05
CA GLY A 142 -21.03 -3.46 3.79
C GLY A 142 -19.71 -3.01 3.19
N ILE A 143 -19.42 -1.71 3.22
CA ILE A 143 -18.16 -1.13 2.76
C ILE A 143 -16.99 -1.65 3.59
N SER A 144 -17.09 -1.60 4.92
CA SER A 144 -16.04 -2.08 5.82
C SER A 144 -15.76 -3.57 5.64
N LEU A 145 -16.81 -4.38 5.50
CA LEU A 145 -16.69 -5.82 5.26
C LEU A 145 -16.01 -6.09 3.91
N GLY A 146 -16.41 -5.37 2.86
CA GLY A 146 -15.84 -5.50 1.53
C GLY A 146 -14.36 -5.12 1.50
N LEU A 147 -14.00 -3.97 2.06
CA LEU A 147 -12.61 -3.51 2.14
C LEU A 147 -11.75 -4.46 2.98
N PHE A 148 -12.26 -4.94 4.10
CA PHE A 148 -11.57 -5.93 4.92
C PHE A 148 -11.35 -7.24 4.17
N ALA A 149 -12.39 -7.78 3.51
CA ALA A 149 -12.29 -9.02 2.75
C ALA A 149 -11.28 -8.90 1.59
N MET A 150 -11.27 -7.78 0.87
CA MET A 150 -10.30 -7.50 -0.19
C MET A 150 -8.87 -7.42 0.36
N THR A 151 -8.66 -6.73 1.48
CA THR A 151 -7.34 -6.62 2.11
C THR A 151 -6.85 -7.98 2.60
N MET A 152 -7.72 -8.78 3.23
CA MET A 152 -7.38 -10.14 3.67
C MET A 152 -7.02 -11.05 2.49
N LEU A 153 -7.79 -11.00 1.40
CA LEU A 153 -7.50 -11.77 0.19
C LEU A 153 -6.13 -11.38 -0.40
N TYR A 154 -5.85 -10.09 -0.50
CA TYR A 154 -4.58 -9.58 -0.98
C TYR A 154 -3.39 -10.05 -0.11
N CYS A 155 -3.50 -9.90 1.21
CA CYS A 155 -2.46 -10.36 2.15
C CYS A 155 -2.27 -11.88 2.07
N SER A 156 -3.36 -12.66 1.93
CA SER A 156 -3.30 -14.11 1.80
C SER A 156 -2.59 -14.55 0.51
N ILE A 157 -2.88 -13.91 -0.63
CA ILE A 157 -2.20 -14.18 -1.89
C ILE A 157 -0.70 -13.85 -1.78
N LYS A 158 -0.35 -12.71 -1.21
CA LYS A 158 1.06 -12.32 -0.99
C LYS A 158 1.80 -13.32 -0.10
N LEU A 159 1.19 -13.74 0.98
CA LEU A 159 1.75 -14.72 1.89
C LEU A 159 1.96 -16.07 1.20
N PHE A 160 0.99 -16.53 0.41
CA PHE A 160 1.09 -17.76 -0.37
C PHE A 160 2.25 -17.70 -1.38
N LEU A 161 2.38 -16.58 -2.13
CA LEU A 161 3.48 -16.39 -3.06
C LEU A 161 4.84 -16.36 -2.36
N PHE A 162 4.92 -15.75 -1.19
CA PHE A 162 6.13 -15.73 -0.38
C PHE A 162 6.53 -17.14 0.07
N PHE A 163 5.62 -17.96 0.58
CA PHE A 163 5.92 -19.36 0.97
C PHE A 163 6.33 -20.20 -0.23
N ASN A 164 5.68 -20.06 -1.37
CA ASN A 164 6.09 -20.78 -2.58
C ASN A 164 7.51 -20.39 -3.01
N SER A 165 7.90 -19.13 -2.92
CA SER A 165 9.27 -18.71 -3.26
C SER A 165 10.33 -19.32 -2.34
N LEU A 166 10.02 -19.52 -1.06
CA LEU A 166 10.93 -20.17 -0.11
C LEU A 166 11.14 -21.67 -0.41
N ILE A 167 10.09 -22.36 -0.85
CA ILE A 167 10.17 -23.78 -1.19
C ILE A 167 11.09 -23.99 -2.40
N TYR A 168 10.98 -23.16 -3.43
CA TYR A 168 11.81 -23.29 -4.64
C TYR A 168 13.28 -22.90 -4.43
N VAL A 169 13.61 -22.08 -3.45
CA VAL A 169 15.01 -21.72 -3.13
C VAL A 169 15.71 -22.82 -2.32
N GLY A 170 14.96 -23.69 -1.66
CA GLY A 170 15.52 -24.82 -0.86
C GLY A 170 15.89 -26.06 -1.68
N GLU A 171 15.60 -26.09 -3.00
CA GLU A 171 15.90 -27.23 -3.89
C GLU A 171 17.14 -27.02 -4.80
N VAL A 172 17.90 -25.95 -4.59
CA VAL A 172 19.18 -25.68 -5.28
C VAL A 172 20.34 -25.77 -4.29
#